data_428185ab52709d5c7e90d827c32ed6c3
#
_entry.id   428185ab52709d5c7e90d827c32ed6c3
#
_cell.length_a   1.000
_cell.length_b   1.000
_cell.length_c   1.000
_cell.angle_alpha   90.00
_cell.angle_beta   90.00
_cell.angle_gamma   90.00
#
_symmetry.space_group_name_H-M   'P 1'
#
loop_
_entity.id
_entity.type
_entity.pdbx_description
1 polymer ?
#
loop_
_entity_poly.entity_id
_entity_poly.type
_entity_poly.pdbx_seq_one_letter_code
_entity_poly.pdbx_strand_id
1 'polypeptide(L)'
;MQNHSGRPAGEDAEQIFRRYADTLFRFCFTLAGNQTDAEDAVSETMIRYITRAPVFDSEEHRKAWLLRVAANICRDMHRFHLRHTYVSLEDAYNLCADEQQVDILEEVMRLPQKLKTVMYLYYIEGYTSEEIADMLSISAAAVRKRLQYGRKKLRFELEEGGQMKLKGSEGI
;
A
#
# COMPACT_ATOMS: atom_id res chain seq x y z
N MET A 1 -12.18 -27.20 24.75
CA MET A 1 -12.26 -25.75 24.47
C MET A 1 -10.82 -25.21 24.45
N GLN A 2 -10.22 -25.14 23.28
CA GLN A 2 -8.86 -24.63 23.14
C GLN A 2 -8.92 -23.13 22.93
N ASN A 3 -8.45 -22.36 23.90
CA ASN A 3 -8.23 -20.93 23.82
C ASN A 3 -7.14 -20.64 22.75
N HIS A 4 -7.55 -20.21 21.59
CA HIS A 4 -6.65 -19.71 20.54
C HIS A 4 -6.36 -18.22 20.78
N SER A 5 -5.84 -17.88 21.94
CA SER A 5 -5.26 -16.57 22.19
C SER A 5 -3.74 -16.62 22.00
N GLY A 6 -3.30 -16.79 20.77
CA GLY A 6 -1.91 -16.59 20.36
C GLY A 6 -1.53 -15.11 20.26
N ARG A 7 -2.17 -14.23 21.03
CA ARG A 7 -1.72 -12.85 21.19
C ARG A 7 -0.49 -12.82 22.07
N PRO A 8 0.59 -12.14 21.71
CA PRO A 8 1.58 -11.74 22.68
C PRO A 8 0.85 -10.94 23.77
N ALA A 9 0.89 -11.46 24.99
CA ALA A 9 0.32 -10.79 26.15
C ALA A 9 1.00 -9.42 26.28
N GLY A 10 0.27 -8.33 26.00
CA GLY A 10 0.74 -6.99 26.30
C GLY A 10 0.52 -5.90 25.24
N GLU A 11 0.17 -6.23 23.99
CA GLU A 11 -0.14 -5.15 23.03
C GLU A 11 -1.64 -5.05 22.78
N ASP A 12 -2.22 -3.94 23.23
CA ASP A 12 -3.59 -3.60 22.97
C ASP A 12 -3.79 -3.29 21.47
N ALA A 13 -4.89 -3.76 20.90
CA ALA A 13 -5.27 -3.45 19.52
C ALA A 13 -5.31 -1.94 19.25
N GLU A 14 -5.62 -1.15 20.26
CA GLU A 14 -5.59 0.31 20.19
C GLU A 14 -4.17 0.85 19.98
N GLN A 15 -3.16 0.29 20.63
CA GLN A 15 -1.76 0.70 20.46
C GLN A 15 -1.27 0.38 19.04
N ILE A 16 -1.64 -0.79 18.52
CA ILE A 16 -1.31 -1.19 17.15
C ILE A 16 -2.02 -0.28 16.14
N PHE A 17 -3.29 0.00 16.36
CA PHE A 17 -4.03 0.95 15.53
C PHE A 17 -3.36 2.33 15.52
N ARG A 18 -3.05 2.91 16.68
CA ARG A 18 -2.37 4.22 16.78
C ARG A 18 -1.02 4.23 16.06
N ARG A 19 -0.28 3.13 16.12
CA ARG A 19 1.05 3.01 15.48
C ARG A 19 0.98 2.93 13.97
N TYR A 20 0.01 2.20 13.42
CA TYR A 20 -0.05 1.85 12.01
C TYR A 20 -1.19 2.53 11.23
N ALA A 21 -2.13 3.21 11.90
CA ALA A 21 -3.30 3.81 11.25
C ALA A 21 -2.93 4.73 10.09
N ASP A 22 -1.95 5.59 10.30
CA ASP A 22 -1.49 6.55 9.30
C ASP A 22 -0.84 5.87 8.09
N THR A 23 0.04 4.91 8.34
CA THR A 23 0.68 4.09 7.28
C THR A 23 -0.36 3.29 6.49
N LEU A 24 -1.29 2.64 7.18
CA LEU A 24 -2.35 1.86 6.54
C LEU A 24 -3.30 2.75 5.76
N PHE A 25 -3.67 3.92 6.30
CA PHE A 25 -4.56 4.84 5.62
C PHE A 25 -3.95 5.36 4.32
N ARG A 26 -2.70 5.84 4.34
CA ARG A 26 -1.98 6.29 3.14
C ARG A 26 -1.89 5.19 2.08
N PHE A 27 -1.56 3.98 2.50
CA PHE A 27 -1.49 2.83 1.61
C PHE A 27 -2.85 2.50 1.00
N CYS A 28 -3.88 2.35 1.83
CA CYS A 28 -5.24 2.05 1.37
C CYS A 28 -5.80 3.16 0.48
N PHE A 29 -5.56 4.44 0.82
CA PHE A 29 -5.98 5.58 0.02
C PHE A 29 -5.32 5.55 -1.37
N THR A 30 -4.03 5.29 -1.45
CA THR A 30 -3.32 5.15 -2.72
C THR A 30 -3.93 4.04 -3.58
N LEU A 31 -4.31 2.92 -2.96
CA LEU A 31 -4.88 1.78 -3.69
C LEU A 31 -6.35 1.97 -4.04
N ALA A 32 -7.15 2.49 -3.14
CA ALA A 32 -8.59 2.65 -3.31
C ALA A 32 -8.97 3.90 -4.12
N GLY A 33 -8.19 4.98 -3.98
CA GLY A 33 -8.40 6.23 -4.69
C GLY A 33 -9.49 7.13 -4.10
N ASN A 34 -10.04 6.80 -2.94
CA ASN A 34 -10.99 7.63 -2.21
C ASN A 34 -10.93 7.35 -0.71
N GLN A 35 -11.37 8.34 0.08
CA GLN A 35 -11.29 8.31 1.54
C GLN A 35 -12.17 7.21 2.15
N THR A 36 -13.41 7.08 1.71
CA THR A 36 -14.38 6.13 2.27
C THR A 36 -13.88 4.70 2.16
N ASP A 37 -13.45 4.28 0.97
CA ASP A 37 -12.93 2.93 0.76
C ASP A 37 -11.60 2.71 1.51
N ALA A 38 -10.78 3.75 1.64
CA ALA A 38 -9.56 3.66 2.42
C ALA A 38 -9.84 3.45 3.91
N GLU A 39 -10.76 4.20 4.51
CA GLU A 39 -11.18 4.03 5.90
C GLU A 39 -11.81 2.66 6.16
N ASP A 40 -12.64 2.19 5.25
CA ASP A 40 -13.23 0.85 5.31
C ASP A 40 -12.15 -0.24 5.23
N ALA A 41 -11.17 -0.10 4.34
CA ALA A 41 -10.07 -1.04 4.21
C ALA A 41 -9.17 -1.07 5.47
N VAL A 42 -8.90 0.08 6.08
CA VAL A 42 -8.17 0.15 7.36
C VAL A 42 -8.96 -0.53 8.47
N SER A 43 -10.25 -0.24 8.59
CA SER A 43 -11.14 -0.84 9.59
C SER A 43 -11.19 -2.37 9.46
N GLU A 44 -11.39 -2.87 8.26
CA GLU A 44 -11.41 -4.31 7.98
C GLU A 44 -10.04 -4.96 8.23
N THR A 45 -8.93 -4.27 7.94
CA THR A 45 -7.58 -4.73 8.24
C THR A 45 -7.40 -4.91 9.75
N MET A 46 -7.87 -3.97 10.55
CA MET A 46 -7.80 -4.04 12.00
C MET A 46 -8.71 -5.13 12.59
N ILE A 47 -9.91 -5.32 12.03
CA ILE A 47 -10.78 -6.43 12.40
C ILE A 47 -10.07 -7.77 12.16
N ARG A 48 -9.42 -7.94 11.01
CA ARG A 48 -8.64 -9.16 10.72
C ARG A 48 -7.44 -9.30 11.63
N TYR A 49 -6.77 -8.20 11.98
CA TYR A 49 -5.69 -8.22 12.98
C TYR A 49 -6.18 -8.74 14.32
N ILE A 50 -7.30 -8.21 14.81
CA ILE A 50 -7.89 -8.60 16.10
C ILE A 50 -8.32 -10.08 16.11
N THR A 51 -8.86 -10.57 15.01
CA THR A 51 -9.51 -11.88 14.93
C THR A 51 -8.59 -13.01 14.45
N ARG A 52 -7.57 -12.70 13.63
CA ARG A 52 -6.82 -13.72 12.87
C ARG A 52 -5.32 -13.48 12.79
N ALA A 53 -4.77 -12.45 13.45
CA ALA A 53 -3.33 -12.21 13.39
C ALA A 53 -2.53 -13.41 13.95
N PRO A 54 -1.47 -13.83 13.26
CA PRO A 54 -0.54 -14.81 13.82
C PRO A 54 0.32 -14.18 14.91
N VAL A 55 1.15 -14.99 15.53
CA VAL A 55 2.25 -14.49 16.36
C VAL A 55 3.33 -13.92 15.43
N PHE A 56 3.83 -12.74 15.74
CA PHE A 56 4.86 -12.06 14.95
C PHE A 56 6.22 -12.15 15.65
N ASP A 57 7.25 -12.42 14.87
CA ASP A 57 8.63 -12.51 15.37
C ASP A 57 9.27 -11.11 15.49
N SER A 58 8.76 -10.12 14.75
CA SER A 58 9.26 -8.74 14.76
C SER A 58 8.16 -7.74 14.37
N GLU A 59 8.44 -6.46 14.63
CA GLU A 59 7.58 -5.35 14.17
C GLU A 59 7.53 -5.25 12.64
N GLU A 60 8.64 -5.53 11.96
CA GLU A 60 8.72 -5.56 10.50
C GLU A 60 7.80 -6.65 9.93
N HIS A 61 7.79 -7.84 10.54
CA HIS A 61 6.90 -8.93 10.16
C HIS A 61 5.42 -8.55 10.37
N ARG A 62 5.10 -7.90 11.50
CA ARG A 62 3.75 -7.38 11.77
C ARG A 62 3.32 -6.34 10.75
N LYS A 63 4.16 -5.35 10.46
CA LYS A 63 3.90 -4.32 9.45
C LYS A 63 3.66 -4.94 8.07
N ALA A 64 4.51 -5.86 7.64
CA ALA A 64 4.37 -6.56 6.36
C ALA A 64 3.05 -7.33 6.28
N TRP A 65 2.64 -7.99 7.35
CA TRP A 65 1.36 -8.70 7.43
C TRP A 65 0.16 -7.73 7.32
N LEU A 66 0.19 -6.61 8.04
CA LEU A 66 -0.87 -5.59 7.96
C LEU A 66 -1.01 -5.02 6.54
N LEU A 67 0.10 -4.65 5.89
CA LEU A 67 0.10 -4.14 4.51
C LEU A 67 -0.37 -5.21 3.51
N ARG A 68 0.00 -6.48 3.69
CA ARG A 68 -0.49 -7.60 2.89
C ARG A 68 -2.00 -7.76 3.00
N VAL A 69 -2.54 -7.73 4.22
CA VAL A 69 -3.99 -7.82 4.46
C VAL A 69 -4.71 -6.65 3.82
N ALA A 70 -4.22 -5.43 4.03
CA ALA A 70 -4.77 -4.22 3.43
C ALA A 70 -4.75 -4.27 1.89
N ALA A 71 -3.64 -4.73 1.28
CA ALA A 71 -3.54 -4.89 -0.17
C ALA A 71 -4.58 -5.86 -0.73
N ASN A 72 -4.82 -6.98 -0.03
CA ASN A 72 -5.84 -7.95 -0.41
C ASN A 72 -7.25 -7.37 -0.32
N ILE A 73 -7.55 -6.64 0.76
CA ILE A 73 -8.85 -5.98 0.94
C ILE A 73 -9.08 -4.96 -0.17
N CYS A 74 -8.13 -4.05 -0.41
CA CYS A 74 -8.25 -3.05 -1.47
C CYS A 74 -8.40 -3.68 -2.86
N ARG A 75 -7.69 -4.79 -3.13
CA ARG A 75 -7.84 -5.53 -4.39
C ARG A 75 -9.25 -6.10 -4.56
N ASP A 76 -9.81 -6.68 -3.49
CA ASP A 76 -11.13 -7.29 -3.54
C ASP A 76 -12.22 -6.20 -3.64
N MET A 77 -12.09 -5.09 -2.94
CA MET A 77 -12.94 -3.90 -3.09
C MET A 77 -12.88 -3.35 -4.52
N HIS A 78 -11.69 -3.22 -5.10
CA HIS A 78 -11.52 -2.74 -6.47
C HIS A 78 -12.24 -3.65 -7.49
N ARG A 79 -12.20 -4.96 -7.33
CA ARG A 79 -12.94 -5.90 -8.18
C ARG A 79 -14.45 -5.71 -8.09
N PHE A 80 -14.95 -5.32 -6.93
CA PHE A 80 -16.37 -5.05 -6.70
C PHE A 80 -16.79 -3.70 -7.27
N HIS A 81 -15.94 -2.66 -7.19
CA HIS A 81 -16.23 -1.27 -7.57
C HIS A 81 -15.81 -0.88 -8.99
N LEU A 82 -15.44 -1.80 -9.87
CA LEU A 82 -15.01 -1.53 -11.26
C LEU A 82 -15.95 -0.64 -12.10
N ARG A 83 -16.99 -0.08 -11.51
CA ARG A 83 -18.01 0.72 -12.22
C ARG A 83 -18.08 2.21 -11.85
N HIS A 84 -17.42 2.67 -10.78
CA HIS A 84 -17.52 4.07 -10.33
C HIS A 84 -16.28 4.51 -9.57
N THR A 85 -15.31 5.16 -10.21
CA THR A 85 -14.23 5.79 -9.47
C THR A 85 -13.86 7.14 -10.07
N TYR A 86 -14.22 8.21 -9.36
CA TYR A 86 -13.60 9.52 -9.50
C TYR A 86 -12.67 9.72 -8.31
N VAL A 87 -11.38 9.96 -8.59
CA VAL A 87 -10.40 10.32 -7.57
C VAL A 87 -10.46 11.83 -7.38
N SER A 88 -10.71 12.30 -6.15
CA SER A 88 -10.49 13.70 -5.81
C SER A 88 -9.02 13.92 -5.51
N LEU A 89 -8.36 14.74 -6.34
CA LEU A 89 -6.96 15.14 -6.15
C LEU A 89 -6.74 15.98 -4.88
N GLU A 90 -7.76 16.70 -4.40
CA GLU A 90 -7.70 17.52 -3.20
C GLU A 90 -7.42 16.68 -1.93
N ASP A 91 -7.92 15.45 -1.87
CA ASP A 91 -7.71 14.58 -0.72
C ASP A 91 -6.28 14.03 -0.65
N ALA A 92 -5.57 13.93 -1.78
CA ALA A 92 -4.18 13.48 -1.84
C ALA A 92 -3.20 14.49 -1.21
N TYR A 93 -3.45 15.78 -1.36
CA TYR A 93 -2.60 16.85 -0.79
C TYR A 93 -2.54 16.83 0.73
N ASN A 94 -3.62 16.41 1.39
CA ASN A 94 -3.69 16.37 2.86
C ASN A 94 -2.92 15.19 3.49
N LEU A 95 -2.44 14.23 2.68
CA LEU A 95 -1.79 13.01 3.16
C LEU A 95 -0.26 13.10 3.22
N CYS A 96 0.34 14.06 2.56
CA CYS A 96 1.79 14.17 2.43
C CYS A 96 2.34 15.38 3.19
N ALA A 97 3.42 15.15 3.95
CA ALA A 97 4.11 16.21 4.68
C ALA A 97 5.15 16.97 3.81
N ASP A 98 5.40 16.50 2.58
CA ASP A 98 6.43 17.01 1.66
C ASP A 98 5.86 17.09 0.24
N GLU A 99 6.02 18.26 -0.42
CA GLU A 99 5.54 18.51 -1.78
C GLU A 99 6.08 17.50 -2.81
N GLN A 100 7.32 17.02 -2.64
CA GLN A 100 7.90 16.01 -3.54
C GLN A 100 7.23 14.63 -3.39
N GLN A 101 6.73 14.31 -2.19
CA GLN A 101 6.00 13.06 -1.96
C GLN A 101 4.58 13.12 -2.54
N VAL A 102 3.96 14.30 -2.56
CA VAL A 102 2.64 14.53 -3.18
C VAL A 102 2.68 14.17 -4.65
N ASP A 103 3.65 14.70 -5.38
CA ASP A 103 3.76 14.50 -6.83
C ASP A 103 3.96 13.02 -7.19
N ILE A 104 4.83 12.32 -6.45
CA ILE A 104 5.06 10.88 -6.63
C ILE A 104 3.79 10.07 -6.33
N LEU A 105 3.10 10.44 -5.26
CA LEU A 105 1.88 9.74 -4.84
C LEU A 105 0.77 9.89 -5.87
N GLU A 106 0.55 11.10 -6.40
CA GLU A 106 -0.45 11.35 -7.44
C GLU A 106 -0.20 10.52 -8.70
N GLU A 107 1.05 10.47 -9.16
CA GLU A 107 1.42 9.68 -10.33
C GLU A 107 1.23 8.17 -10.08
N VAL A 108 1.61 7.70 -8.89
CA VAL A 108 1.37 6.29 -8.50
C VAL A 108 -0.11 5.98 -8.43
N MET A 109 -0.96 6.91 -7.95
CA MET A 109 -2.41 6.71 -7.87
C MET A 109 -3.08 6.53 -9.24
N ARG A 110 -2.51 7.08 -10.31
CA ARG A 110 -3.00 6.91 -11.69
C ARG A 110 -2.68 5.55 -12.30
N LEU A 111 -1.75 4.80 -11.71
CA LEU A 111 -1.37 3.48 -12.21
C LEU A 111 -2.48 2.43 -12.03
N PRO A 112 -2.54 1.40 -12.89
CA PRO A 112 -3.37 0.22 -12.63
C PRO A 112 -3.04 -0.42 -11.28
N GLN A 113 -4.06 -0.96 -10.59
CA GLN A 113 -3.97 -1.52 -9.24
C GLN A 113 -2.75 -2.43 -9.01
N LYS A 114 -2.47 -3.36 -9.94
CA LYS A 114 -1.34 -4.28 -9.82
C LYS A 114 0.03 -3.59 -9.86
N LEU A 115 0.14 -2.47 -10.56
CA LEU A 115 1.38 -1.70 -10.66
C LEU A 115 1.53 -0.79 -9.45
N LYS A 116 0.48 -0.05 -9.07
CA LYS A 116 0.58 0.88 -7.94
C LYS A 116 0.85 0.17 -6.61
N THR A 117 0.32 -1.04 -6.38
CA THR A 117 0.63 -1.81 -5.17
C THR A 117 2.13 -2.10 -5.06
N VAL A 118 2.76 -2.62 -6.11
CA VAL A 118 4.21 -2.93 -6.05
C VAL A 118 5.06 -1.67 -6.02
N MET A 119 4.65 -0.61 -6.72
CA MET A 119 5.36 0.67 -6.72
C MET A 119 5.33 1.31 -5.33
N TYR A 120 4.19 1.32 -4.66
CA TYR A 120 4.08 1.85 -3.30
C TYR A 120 4.94 1.06 -2.32
N LEU A 121 4.83 -0.26 -2.30
CA LEU A 121 5.59 -1.12 -1.40
C LEU A 121 7.10 -0.99 -1.61
N TYR A 122 7.55 -0.82 -2.85
CA TYR A 122 8.97 -0.69 -3.17
C TYR A 122 9.52 0.71 -2.89
N TYR A 123 8.87 1.77 -3.42
CA TYR A 123 9.42 3.13 -3.37
C TYR A 123 9.05 3.90 -2.09
N ILE A 124 7.92 3.61 -1.48
CA ILE A 124 7.45 4.34 -0.29
C ILE A 124 7.76 3.55 0.98
N GLU A 125 7.44 2.25 1.00
CA GLU A 125 7.67 1.41 2.19
C GLU A 125 9.07 0.77 2.23
N GLY A 126 9.80 0.74 1.11
CA GLY A 126 11.18 0.28 1.04
C GLY A 126 11.38 -1.23 1.01
N TYR A 127 10.34 -2.01 0.69
CA TYR A 127 10.46 -3.46 0.56
C TYR A 127 11.22 -3.88 -0.69
N THR A 128 12.00 -4.95 -0.59
CA THR A 128 12.67 -5.60 -1.73
C THR A 128 11.68 -6.33 -2.62
N SER A 129 12.07 -6.64 -3.86
CA SER A 129 11.23 -7.41 -4.77
C SER A 129 10.87 -8.80 -4.22
N GLU A 130 11.75 -9.41 -3.48
CA GLU A 130 11.58 -10.70 -2.83
C GLU A 130 10.56 -10.63 -1.70
N GLU A 131 10.66 -9.63 -0.83
CA GLU A 131 9.69 -9.39 0.25
C GLU A 131 8.30 -9.09 -0.31
N ILE A 132 8.19 -8.26 -1.34
CA ILE A 132 6.92 -7.94 -2.01
C ILE A 132 6.33 -9.21 -2.66
N ALA A 133 7.17 -10.06 -3.25
CA ALA A 133 6.74 -11.32 -3.83
C ALA A 133 6.07 -12.22 -2.79
N ASP A 134 6.69 -12.35 -1.61
CA ASP A 134 6.14 -13.11 -0.49
C ASP A 134 4.85 -12.47 0.05
N MET A 135 4.83 -11.14 0.23
CA MET A 135 3.64 -10.41 0.70
C MET A 135 2.45 -10.57 -0.23
N LEU A 136 2.65 -10.54 -1.54
CA LEU A 136 1.58 -10.58 -2.53
C LEU A 136 1.31 -11.99 -3.08
N SER A 137 2.07 -13.00 -2.66
CA SER A 137 2.01 -14.39 -3.15
C SER A 137 2.16 -14.47 -4.67
N ILE A 138 3.17 -13.79 -5.20
CA ILE A 138 3.57 -13.80 -6.62
C ILE A 138 5.08 -14.04 -6.72
N SER A 139 5.60 -14.31 -7.92
CA SER A 139 7.04 -14.47 -8.09
C SER A 139 7.79 -13.12 -8.03
N ALA A 140 9.05 -13.13 -7.56
CA ALA A 140 9.92 -11.95 -7.58
C ALA A 140 10.14 -11.43 -9.03
N ALA A 141 10.15 -12.31 -10.01
CA ALA A 141 10.19 -11.93 -11.43
C ALA A 141 8.95 -11.14 -11.85
N ALA A 142 7.76 -11.54 -11.37
CA ALA A 142 6.52 -10.79 -11.60
C ALA A 142 6.54 -9.41 -10.93
N VAL A 143 7.10 -9.30 -9.71
CA VAL A 143 7.29 -8.00 -9.04
C VAL A 143 8.19 -7.10 -9.87
N ARG A 144 9.38 -7.59 -10.25
CA ARG A 144 10.34 -6.81 -11.06
C ARG A 144 9.73 -6.36 -12.40
N LYS A 145 8.96 -7.22 -13.05
CA LYS A 145 8.25 -6.87 -14.28
C LYS A 145 7.20 -5.78 -14.06
N ARG A 146 6.42 -5.86 -12.98
CA ARG A 146 5.46 -4.81 -12.61
C ARG A 146 6.13 -3.49 -12.28
N LEU A 147 7.25 -3.50 -11.55
CA LEU A 147 8.06 -2.30 -11.28
C LEU A 147 8.58 -1.67 -12.56
N GLN A 148 9.06 -2.49 -13.51
CA GLN A 148 9.52 -2.01 -14.82
C GLN A 148 8.39 -1.33 -15.61
N TYR A 149 7.21 -1.93 -15.67
CA TYR A 149 6.05 -1.34 -16.34
C TYR A 149 5.56 -0.08 -15.63
N GLY A 150 5.54 -0.06 -14.28
CA GLY A 150 5.17 1.12 -13.50
C GLY A 150 6.09 2.30 -13.81
N ARG A 151 7.41 2.08 -13.77
CA ARG A 151 8.40 3.10 -14.13
C ARG A 151 8.23 3.61 -15.56
N LYS A 152 7.97 2.72 -16.51
CA LYS A 152 7.74 3.10 -17.91
C LYS A 152 6.51 3.98 -18.07
N LYS A 153 5.42 3.65 -17.39
CA LYS A 153 4.19 4.46 -17.43
C LYS A 153 4.37 5.83 -16.82
N LEU A 154 5.02 5.92 -15.66
CA LEU A 154 5.31 7.21 -15.02
C LEU A 154 6.18 8.10 -15.92
N ARG A 155 7.22 7.54 -16.57
CA ARG A 155 8.05 8.30 -17.52
C ARG A 155 7.26 8.83 -18.71
N PHE A 156 6.37 8.02 -19.26
CA PHE A 156 5.53 8.41 -20.38
C PHE A 156 4.59 9.57 -20.00
N GLU A 157 3.96 9.51 -18.85
CA GLU A 157 3.07 10.58 -18.37
C GLU A 157 3.85 11.88 -18.06
N LEU A 158 5.08 11.76 -17.55
CA LEU A 158 5.97 12.90 -17.28
C LEU A 158 6.49 13.56 -18.57
N GLU A 159 6.75 12.80 -19.63
CA GLU A 159 7.19 13.33 -20.92
C GLU A 159 6.08 14.13 -21.64
N GLU A 160 4.82 13.73 -21.50
CA GLU A 160 3.68 14.46 -22.06
C GLU A 160 3.27 15.70 -21.25
N GLY A 161 3.45 15.66 -19.92
CA GLY A 161 3.03 16.73 -18.99
C GLY A 161 4.09 17.81 -18.71
N GLY A 162 5.30 17.74 -19.27
CA GLY A 162 6.39 18.71 -19.10
C GLY A 162 7.13 18.60 -17.76
N GLN A 163 8.39 18.22 -17.85
CA GLN A 163 9.48 18.36 -16.88
C GLN A 163 9.17 18.10 -15.40
N MET A 164 9.00 16.84 -15.00
CA MET A 164 9.38 16.40 -13.67
C MET A 164 10.45 15.31 -13.79
N LYS A 165 11.67 15.68 -13.47
CA LYS A 165 12.76 14.73 -13.32
C LYS A 165 12.50 13.95 -12.03
N LEU A 166 12.13 12.67 -12.14
CA LEU A 166 12.38 11.71 -11.08
C LEU A 166 13.90 11.63 -10.87
N LYS A 167 14.43 12.45 -9.97
CA LYS A 167 15.79 12.31 -9.46
C LYS A 167 15.83 11.04 -8.63
N GLY A 168 16.27 9.93 -9.24
CA GLY A 168 16.46 8.68 -8.52
C GLY A 168 16.64 7.44 -9.39
N SER A 169 17.01 7.58 -10.66
CA SER A 169 17.43 6.43 -11.47
C SER A 169 18.84 6.61 -12.02
N GLU A 170 19.77 6.99 -11.15
CA GLU A 170 21.18 6.77 -11.39
C GLU A 170 21.61 5.61 -10.49
N GLY A 171 21.94 4.48 -11.12
CA GLY A 171 22.71 3.39 -10.51
C GLY A 171 21.85 2.23 -9.97
N ILE A 172 21.62 1.29 -10.74
CA ILE A 172 22.20 -0.06 -10.86
C ILE A 172 21.45 -0.81 -11.95
#